data_6bb11499bffd2014cdb4784e83306659
#
_entry.id   6bb11499bffd2014cdb4784e83306659
#
_cell.length_a   1.000
_cell.length_b   1.000
_cell.length_c   1.000
_cell.angle_alpha   90.00
_cell.angle_beta   90.00
_cell.angle_gamma   90.00
#
_symmetry.space_group_name_H-M   'P 1'
#
loop_
_entity.id
_entity.type
_entity.pdbx_description
1 polymer ?
#
loop_
_entity_poly.entity_id
_entity_poly.type
_entity_poly.pdbx_seq_one_letter_code
_entity_poly.pdbx_strand_id
1 'polypeptide(L)'
;MDISTSEDAARLLLLRRAARERLADYMAYIEVPGRPTGDGEIFEQVETSMAAHHRVICDAVQRNMEKRYGRLIILAPPGSAKSSTASIVAPTWAMGKWPGKRIIIAGHNTDIATTQSKKGRAICRTARYRSLFDTTLPNDQRAADEWALDNGSTMIAGGILAGIAGFRVDGIILDDPHPTRDAAESELQRNRVINEWQDNLRNRVTPGGFIIGILTRWHELDWAGSVLGAAWNGQSGVFKGTDGLDWEVLCLKAKIETDEDERFDPLGRKVGEYIWPEWFDEQHWRQKDPALGSVSANTPSGRRSWYSMEQQTPHPDDGVLFKREDFRWYTPEEKPARLKYYAAGDWALTDELLKPDPDWTEIGIGGWDDGANEDGLARLYLVDWYRARKDADVTVPAFVRLLGKWRNKLRTYFGEQGNIETLVWPLVSRECRDRKVPVVGRVLMKTAGQGNKVAKASGFRKLVEEGRVWLPVGEDWAENLVSQCCAFPGGAHDDAVDVGSLFGRAVDEMSNGARATVSEREKTLTPFTYEWHERMLAQEKAERSALAREFE
;
A
#
# COMPACT_ATOMS: atom_id res chain seq x y z
N MET A 1 -45.50 8.94 -13.42
CA MET A 1 -46.06 8.70 -14.77
C MET A 1 -47.54 8.44 -14.58
N ASP A 2 -48.39 9.31 -15.09
CA ASP A 2 -49.80 9.05 -15.16
C ASP A 2 -50.06 8.04 -16.30
N ILE A 3 -50.63 6.88 -15.95
CA ILE A 3 -50.94 5.82 -16.92
C ILE A 3 -52.26 6.19 -17.54
N SER A 4 -52.21 6.97 -18.62
CA SER A 4 -53.42 7.46 -19.29
C SER A 4 -53.82 6.65 -20.52
N THR A 5 -52.92 5.78 -21.04
CA THR A 5 -53.16 4.99 -22.24
C THR A 5 -52.78 3.52 -22.10
N SER A 6 -53.33 2.64 -22.92
CA SER A 6 -52.95 1.22 -23.02
C SER A 6 -51.46 1.05 -23.40
N GLU A 7 -50.92 2.00 -24.17
CA GLU A 7 -49.50 2.01 -24.58
C GLU A 7 -48.58 2.30 -23.41
N ASP A 8 -48.93 3.26 -22.54
CA ASP A 8 -48.17 3.58 -21.30
C ASP A 8 -48.15 2.40 -20.34
N ALA A 9 -49.29 1.70 -20.23
CA ALA A 9 -49.38 0.49 -19.42
C ALA A 9 -48.46 -0.63 -19.94
N ALA A 10 -48.48 -0.86 -21.26
CA ALA A 10 -47.61 -1.85 -21.91
C ALA A 10 -46.12 -1.51 -21.75
N ARG A 11 -45.77 -0.24 -21.91
CA ARG A 11 -44.38 0.26 -21.71
C ARG A 11 -43.93 0.06 -20.25
N LEU A 12 -44.78 0.36 -19.27
CA LEU A 12 -44.46 0.14 -17.86
C LEU A 12 -44.24 -1.34 -17.54
N LEU A 13 -45.04 -2.25 -18.10
CA LEU A 13 -44.87 -3.70 -17.95
C LEU A 13 -43.53 -4.18 -18.52
N LEU A 14 -43.12 -3.67 -19.69
CA LEU A 14 -41.81 -3.99 -20.29
C LEU A 14 -40.65 -3.49 -19.41
N LEU A 15 -40.73 -2.25 -18.89
CA LEU A 15 -39.74 -1.70 -17.99
C LEU A 15 -39.63 -2.54 -16.70
N ARG A 16 -40.72 -2.93 -16.11
CA ARG A 16 -40.74 -3.80 -14.92
C ARG A 16 -40.15 -5.18 -15.20
N ARG A 17 -40.44 -5.75 -16.36
CA ARG A 17 -39.85 -7.04 -16.77
C ARG A 17 -38.34 -6.90 -16.94
N ALA A 18 -37.84 -5.88 -17.63
CA ALA A 18 -36.43 -5.62 -17.80
C ALA A 18 -35.72 -5.40 -16.45
N ALA A 19 -36.31 -4.62 -15.53
CA ALA A 19 -35.81 -4.35 -14.22
C ALA A 19 -35.71 -5.60 -13.31
N ARG A 20 -36.60 -6.58 -13.48
CA ARG A 20 -36.50 -7.89 -12.78
C ARG A 20 -35.32 -8.71 -13.29
N GLU A 21 -35.04 -8.67 -14.58
CA GLU A 21 -34.04 -9.53 -15.23
C GLU A 21 -32.64 -8.92 -15.20
N ARG A 22 -32.50 -7.61 -15.33
CA ARG A 22 -31.20 -6.93 -15.46
C ARG A 22 -31.00 -5.89 -14.36
N LEU A 23 -29.86 -6.00 -13.68
CA LEU A 23 -29.49 -5.07 -12.60
C LEU A 23 -29.40 -3.61 -13.09
N ALA A 24 -28.88 -3.38 -14.32
CA ALA A 24 -28.79 -2.05 -14.89
C ALA A 24 -30.19 -1.43 -15.11
N ASP A 25 -31.14 -2.20 -15.60
CA ASP A 25 -32.52 -1.74 -15.79
C ASP A 25 -33.25 -1.57 -14.44
N TYR A 26 -32.92 -2.40 -13.45
CA TYR A 26 -33.40 -2.23 -12.08
C TYR A 26 -32.92 -0.91 -11.48
N MET A 27 -31.62 -0.61 -11.56
CA MET A 27 -31.05 0.63 -11.05
C MET A 27 -31.68 1.86 -11.73
N ALA A 28 -31.97 1.79 -13.02
CA ALA A 28 -32.65 2.87 -13.75
C ALA A 28 -34.14 3.01 -13.37
N TYR A 29 -34.78 1.92 -12.88
CA TYR A 29 -36.19 1.92 -12.56
C TYR A 29 -36.50 2.37 -11.13
N ILE A 30 -35.64 2.02 -10.16
CA ILE A 30 -35.85 2.34 -8.73
C ILE A 30 -35.49 3.78 -8.39
N GLU A 31 -35.82 4.21 -7.19
CA GLU A 31 -35.37 5.45 -6.57
C GLU A 31 -34.09 5.15 -5.77
N VAL A 32 -32.95 5.67 -6.23
CA VAL A 32 -31.66 5.46 -5.57
C VAL A 32 -31.50 6.46 -4.41
N PRO A 33 -31.33 6.00 -3.15
CA PRO A 33 -31.20 6.88 -2.01
C PRO A 33 -29.89 7.69 -2.03
N GLY A 34 -30.01 9.00 -1.93
CA GLY A 34 -28.89 9.95 -1.85
C GLY A 34 -28.48 10.30 -0.40
N ARG A 35 -28.53 11.58 -0.07
CA ARG A 35 -28.21 12.07 1.28
C ARG A 35 -29.36 11.80 2.24
N PRO A 36 -29.06 11.50 3.53
CA PRO A 36 -30.11 11.38 4.53
C PRO A 36 -30.74 12.74 4.82
N THR A 37 -32.06 12.75 5.02
CA THR A 37 -32.83 13.90 5.47
C THR A 37 -33.39 13.62 6.86
N GLY A 38 -33.33 14.57 7.78
CA GLY A 38 -33.89 14.45 9.13
C GLY A 38 -33.19 13.38 9.98
N ASP A 39 -33.94 12.35 10.40
CA ASP A 39 -33.50 11.30 11.34
C ASP A 39 -32.60 10.20 10.70
N GLY A 40 -32.26 10.33 9.44
CA GLY A 40 -31.41 9.36 8.72
C GLY A 40 -32.12 8.08 8.25
N GLU A 41 -33.44 8.02 8.32
CA GLU A 41 -34.28 6.94 7.76
C GLU A 41 -34.92 7.34 6.42
N ILE A 42 -34.95 8.63 6.11
CA ILE A 42 -35.45 9.19 4.86
C ILE A 42 -34.27 9.74 4.07
N PHE A 43 -34.28 9.51 2.77
CA PHE A 43 -33.18 9.92 1.88
C PHE A 43 -33.72 10.76 0.74
N GLU A 44 -32.93 11.75 0.33
CA GLU A 44 -33.14 12.43 -0.96
C GLU A 44 -33.01 11.40 -2.08
N GLN A 45 -33.73 11.59 -3.18
CA GLN A 45 -33.55 10.80 -4.38
C GLN A 45 -32.33 11.32 -5.15
N VAL A 46 -31.50 10.43 -5.67
CA VAL A 46 -30.42 10.79 -6.61
C VAL A 46 -31.03 11.10 -7.96
N GLU A 47 -30.89 12.34 -8.41
CA GLU A 47 -31.46 12.84 -9.67
C GLU A 47 -30.51 12.69 -10.89
N THR A 48 -29.48 11.88 -10.79
CA THR A 48 -28.52 11.69 -11.88
C THR A 48 -28.95 10.59 -12.83
N SER A 49 -28.75 10.82 -14.12
CA SER A 49 -28.93 9.78 -15.14
C SER A 49 -27.85 8.70 -15.02
N MET A 50 -28.20 7.47 -15.40
CA MET A 50 -27.27 6.35 -15.39
C MET A 50 -26.21 6.52 -16.49
N ALA A 51 -24.95 6.73 -16.10
CA ALA A 51 -23.81 6.83 -16.99
C ALA A 51 -23.34 5.45 -17.52
N ALA A 52 -22.47 5.44 -18.53
CA ALA A 52 -21.97 4.22 -19.15
C ALA A 52 -21.27 3.29 -18.15
N HIS A 53 -20.42 3.84 -17.26
CA HIS A 53 -19.68 3.06 -16.25
C HIS A 53 -20.62 2.41 -15.21
N HIS A 54 -21.75 3.03 -14.86
CA HIS A 54 -22.75 2.39 -13.99
C HIS A 54 -23.32 1.12 -14.60
N ARG A 55 -23.58 1.13 -15.93
CA ARG A 55 -24.06 -0.06 -16.65
C ARG A 55 -23.02 -1.17 -16.65
N VAL A 56 -21.77 -0.84 -16.91
CA VAL A 56 -20.65 -1.80 -16.89
C VAL A 56 -20.47 -2.40 -15.50
N ILE A 57 -20.56 -1.57 -14.43
CA ILE A 57 -20.53 -2.06 -13.04
C ILE A 57 -21.72 -3.01 -12.78
N CYS A 58 -22.94 -2.61 -13.16
CA CYS A 58 -24.12 -3.45 -12.98
C CYS A 58 -23.98 -4.80 -13.69
N ASP A 59 -23.51 -4.80 -14.93
CA ASP A 59 -23.35 -6.03 -15.73
C ASP A 59 -22.29 -6.95 -15.14
N ALA A 60 -21.16 -6.41 -14.62
CA ALA A 60 -20.13 -7.20 -13.93
C ALA A 60 -20.65 -7.77 -12.61
N VAL A 61 -21.33 -6.96 -11.79
CA VAL A 61 -21.94 -7.38 -10.52
C VAL A 61 -22.96 -8.48 -10.77
N GLN A 62 -23.88 -8.30 -11.71
CA GLN A 62 -24.89 -9.30 -12.03
C GLN A 62 -24.26 -10.62 -12.47
N ARG A 63 -23.31 -10.61 -13.41
CA ARG A 63 -22.60 -11.83 -13.86
C ARG A 63 -22.01 -12.60 -12.69
N ASN A 64 -21.39 -11.89 -11.74
CA ASN A 64 -20.74 -12.53 -10.61
C ASN A 64 -21.71 -12.99 -9.52
N MET A 65 -22.86 -12.33 -9.35
CA MET A 65 -23.94 -12.82 -8.49
C MET A 65 -24.62 -14.07 -9.04
N GLU A 66 -24.73 -14.20 -10.36
CA GLU A 66 -25.32 -15.34 -11.06
C GLU A 66 -24.35 -16.51 -11.23
N LYS A 67 -23.04 -16.22 -11.30
CA LYS A 67 -21.99 -17.22 -11.45
C LYS A 67 -21.74 -17.96 -10.14
N ARG A 68 -21.69 -19.30 -10.22
CA ARG A 68 -21.23 -20.11 -9.09
C ARG A 68 -19.77 -19.78 -8.77
N TYR A 69 -19.49 -19.43 -7.51
CA TYR A 69 -18.19 -18.93 -7.07
C TYR A 69 -17.78 -17.63 -7.78
N GLY A 70 -18.72 -16.72 -8.01
CA GLY A 70 -18.41 -15.41 -8.57
C GLY A 70 -17.39 -14.64 -7.71
N ARG A 71 -16.39 -14.08 -8.36
CA ARG A 71 -15.30 -13.30 -7.73
C ARG A 71 -15.07 -12.05 -8.55
N LEU A 72 -15.34 -10.89 -7.95
CA LEU A 72 -15.25 -9.59 -8.64
C LEU A 72 -14.53 -8.57 -7.77
N ILE A 73 -13.62 -7.84 -8.36
CA ILE A 73 -13.03 -6.63 -7.77
C ILE A 73 -13.36 -5.45 -8.67
N ILE A 74 -13.98 -4.41 -8.09
CA ILE A 74 -14.30 -3.16 -8.77
C ILE A 74 -13.39 -2.07 -8.22
N LEU A 75 -12.53 -1.54 -9.06
CA LEU A 75 -11.63 -0.43 -8.78
C LEU A 75 -12.12 0.78 -9.58
N ALA A 76 -12.46 1.87 -8.88
CA ALA A 76 -12.98 3.05 -9.55
C ALA A 76 -12.72 4.32 -8.71
N PRO A 77 -12.62 5.49 -9.36
CA PRO A 77 -12.38 6.77 -8.68
C PRO A 77 -13.42 7.09 -7.61
N PRO A 78 -13.05 7.90 -6.61
CA PRO A 78 -14.01 8.46 -5.67
C PRO A 78 -15.13 9.23 -6.39
N GLY A 79 -16.37 9.08 -5.91
CA GLY A 79 -17.53 9.76 -6.50
C GLY A 79 -18.11 9.11 -7.77
N SER A 80 -17.54 7.98 -8.26
CA SER A 80 -18.06 7.24 -9.42
C SER A 80 -19.33 6.42 -9.13
N ALA A 81 -19.97 6.59 -7.98
CA ALA A 81 -21.14 5.85 -7.52
C ALA A 81 -20.99 4.31 -7.42
N LYS A 82 -19.73 3.81 -7.33
CA LYS A 82 -19.43 2.37 -7.17
C LYS A 82 -20.19 1.72 -6.01
N SER A 83 -20.14 2.35 -4.81
CA SER A 83 -20.85 1.86 -3.62
C SER A 83 -22.37 1.94 -3.76
N SER A 84 -22.90 3.02 -4.37
CA SER A 84 -24.34 3.14 -4.64
C SER A 84 -24.84 1.99 -5.53
N THR A 85 -24.06 1.64 -6.55
CA THR A 85 -24.40 0.56 -7.47
C THR A 85 -24.27 -0.81 -6.84
N ALA A 86 -23.10 -1.12 -6.26
CA ALA A 86 -22.77 -2.49 -5.86
C ALA A 86 -23.11 -2.80 -4.40
N SER A 87 -23.04 -1.82 -3.46
CA SER A 87 -23.32 -2.05 -2.03
C SER A 87 -24.75 -1.68 -1.62
N ILE A 88 -25.45 -0.83 -2.39
CA ILE A 88 -26.81 -0.42 -2.03
C ILE A 88 -27.83 -1.04 -2.98
N VAL A 89 -27.69 -0.82 -4.29
CA VAL A 89 -28.71 -1.25 -5.28
C VAL A 89 -28.64 -2.74 -5.55
N ALA A 90 -27.48 -3.29 -5.83
CA ALA A 90 -27.32 -4.67 -6.25
C ALA A 90 -27.81 -5.71 -5.22
N PRO A 91 -27.52 -5.58 -3.91
CA PRO A 91 -28.01 -6.55 -2.95
C PRO A 91 -29.55 -6.55 -2.83
N THR A 92 -30.21 -5.39 -2.95
CA THR A 92 -31.68 -5.33 -2.93
C THR A 92 -32.31 -6.02 -4.13
N TRP A 93 -31.70 -5.89 -5.31
CA TRP A 93 -32.12 -6.62 -6.51
C TRP A 93 -31.96 -8.14 -6.32
N ALA A 94 -30.81 -8.57 -5.82
CA ALA A 94 -30.55 -9.99 -5.57
C ALA A 94 -31.53 -10.60 -4.56
N MET A 95 -31.83 -9.89 -3.46
CA MET A 95 -32.78 -10.31 -2.44
C MET A 95 -34.22 -10.40 -2.97
N GLY A 96 -34.60 -9.54 -3.91
CA GLY A 96 -35.91 -9.59 -4.55
C GLY A 96 -36.00 -10.70 -5.61
N LYS A 97 -34.96 -10.85 -6.43
CA LYS A 97 -34.92 -11.81 -7.54
C LYS A 97 -34.79 -13.25 -7.06
N TRP A 98 -34.01 -13.49 -6.00
CA TRP A 98 -33.72 -14.83 -5.48
C TRP A 98 -34.15 -14.95 -4.00
N PRO A 99 -35.33 -15.48 -3.71
CA PRO A 99 -35.79 -15.66 -2.32
C PRO A 99 -34.80 -16.42 -1.45
N GLY A 100 -34.71 -16.05 -0.17
CA GLY A 100 -33.83 -16.70 0.80
C GLY A 100 -32.35 -16.31 0.71
N LYS A 101 -31.96 -15.35 -0.13
CA LYS A 101 -30.56 -14.90 -0.23
C LYS A 101 -30.11 -14.16 1.01
N ARG A 102 -28.96 -14.54 1.53
CA ARG A 102 -28.30 -13.89 2.68
C ARG A 102 -27.04 -13.20 2.20
N ILE A 103 -26.96 -11.88 2.42
CA ILE A 103 -25.87 -11.04 1.91
C ILE A 103 -25.26 -10.25 3.06
N ILE A 104 -23.92 -10.27 3.17
CA ILE A 104 -23.15 -9.38 4.04
C ILE A 104 -22.67 -8.17 3.22
N ILE A 105 -22.87 -6.97 3.79
CA ILE A 105 -22.15 -5.75 3.40
C ILE A 105 -21.12 -5.47 4.50
N ALA A 106 -19.85 -5.53 4.15
CA ALA A 106 -18.74 -5.23 5.06
C ALA A 106 -18.01 -3.97 4.59
N GLY A 107 -17.84 -2.99 5.47
CA GLY A 107 -17.02 -1.79 5.25
C GLY A 107 -15.85 -1.74 6.21
N HIS A 108 -15.00 -0.70 6.10
CA HIS A 108 -13.92 -0.51 7.07
C HIS A 108 -14.43 -0.23 8.50
N ASN A 109 -15.63 0.31 8.64
CA ASN A 109 -16.31 0.44 9.94
C ASN A 109 -17.80 0.10 9.84
N THR A 110 -18.43 -0.09 10.99
CA THR A 110 -19.85 -0.46 11.09
C THR A 110 -20.78 0.65 10.63
N ASP A 111 -20.48 1.91 10.89
CA ASP A 111 -21.37 3.04 10.59
C ASP A 111 -21.60 3.22 9.08
N ILE A 112 -20.54 3.02 8.28
CA ILE A 112 -20.64 3.09 6.81
C ILE A 112 -21.46 1.92 6.29
N ALA A 113 -21.16 0.70 6.72
CA ALA A 113 -21.88 -0.48 6.30
C ALA A 113 -23.37 -0.39 6.68
N THR A 114 -23.69 0.05 7.91
CA THR A 114 -25.08 0.24 8.34
C THR A 114 -25.79 1.38 7.61
N THR A 115 -25.07 2.44 7.21
CA THR A 115 -25.63 3.51 6.38
C THR A 115 -26.02 2.97 5.00
N GLN A 116 -25.18 2.15 4.38
CA GLN A 116 -25.50 1.49 3.09
C GLN A 116 -26.68 0.53 3.25
N SER A 117 -26.72 -0.23 4.32
CA SER A 117 -27.83 -1.13 4.67
C SER A 117 -29.15 -0.37 4.85
N LYS A 118 -29.16 0.79 5.55
CA LYS A 118 -30.34 1.64 5.68
C LYS A 118 -30.85 2.12 4.33
N LYS A 119 -29.96 2.52 3.42
CA LYS A 119 -30.32 2.91 2.05
C LYS A 119 -30.93 1.74 1.29
N GLY A 120 -30.35 0.55 1.36
CA GLY A 120 -30.93 -0.67 0.79
C GLY A 120 -32.34 -0.96 1.34
N ARG A 121 -32.50 -0.84 2.66
CA ARG A 121 -33.79 -0.99 3.34
C ARG A 121 -34.83 0.04 2.86
N ALA A 122 -34.41 1.28 2.63
CA ALA A 122 -35.26 2.33 2.09
C ALA A 122 -35.77 2.00 0.66
N ILE A 123 -34.90 1.45 -0.20
CA ILE A 123 -35.32 0.94 -1.53
C ILE A 123 -36.41 -0.11 -1.39
N CYS A 124 -36.24 -1.11 -0.52
CA CYS A 124 -37.21 -2.20 -0.33
C CYS A 124 -38.58 -1.72 0.19
N ARG A 125 -38.66 -0.55 0.83
CA ARG A 125 -39.91 0.09 1.28
C ARG A 125 -40.70 0.78 0.16
N THR A 126 -40.08 1.06 -1.00
CA THR A 126 -40.72 1.82 -2.08
C THR A 126 -41.80 1.04 -2.80
N ALA A 127 -42.79 1.75 -3.34
CA ALA A 127 -43.81 1.16 -4.19
C ALA A 127 -43.20 0.58 -5.48
N ARG A 128 -42.12 1.19 -6.00
CA ARG A 128 -41.40 0.70 -7.17
C ARG A 128 -40.80 -0.67 -6.92
N TYR A 129 -40.12 -0.88 -5.79
CA TYR A 129 -39.55 -2.18 -5.42
C TYR A 129 -40.63 -3.27 -5.34
N ARG A 130 -41.72 -3.00 -4.59
CA ARG A 130 -42.87 -3.92 -4.44
C ARG A 130 -43.57 -4.21 -5.76
N SER A 131 -43.52 -3.30 -6.75
CA SER A 131 -44.07 -3.56 -8.08
C SER A 131 -43.22 -4.52 -8.91
N LEU A 132 -41.96 -4.74 -8.53
CA LEU A 132 -41.05 -5.66 -9.22
C LEU A 132 -41.05 -7.05 -8.60
N PHE A 133 -41.00 -7.13 -7.27
CA PHE A 133 -40.81 -8.37 -6.55
C PHE A 133 -41.97 -8.62 -5.61
N ASP A 134 -42.42 -9.87 -5.58
CA ASP A 134 -43.48 -10.31 -4.65
C ASP A 134 -42.90 -10.55 -3.26
N THR A 135 -42.36 -9.46 -2.69
CA THR A 135 -41.77 -9.46 -1.34
C THR A 135 -41.84 -8.08 -0.73
N THR A 136 -41.91 -8.02 0.58
CA THR A 136 -41.99 -6.79 1.36
C THR A 136 -41.04 -6.83 2.56
N LEU A 137 -40.73 -5.64 3.07
CA LEU A 137 -40.01 -5.48 4.32
C LEU A 137 -41.04 -5.46 5.46
N PRO A 138 -41.02 -6.42 6.40
CA PRO A 138 -41.89 -6.41 7.57
C PRO A 138 -41.70 -5.16 8.45
N ASN A 139 -42.76 -4.69 9.10
CA ASN A 139 -42.75 -3.45 9.88
C ASN A 139 -41.90 -3.52 11.14
N ASP A 140 -41.60 -4.70 11.65
CA ASP A 140 -40.77 -4.97 12.82
C ASP A 140 -39.27 -4.95 12.52
N GLN A 141 -38.86 -4.96 11.24
CA GLN A 141 -37.47 -4.94 10.81
C GLN A 141 -36.86 -3.53 10.92
N ARG A 142 -36.48 -3.12 12.15
CA ARG A 142 -35.94 -1.78 12.46
C ARG A 142 -34.42 -1.72 12.58
N ALA A 143 -33.75 -2.84 12.87
CA ALA A 143 -32.32 -2.90 12.97
C ALA A 143 -31.65 -2.53 11.64
N ALA A 144 -30.55 -1.80 11.68
CA ALA A 144 -29.85 -1.36 10.48
C ALA A 144 -28.72 -2.32 10.09
N ASP A 145 -28.23 -3.06 11.04
CA ASP A 145 -27.15 -4.04 10.93
C ASP A 145 -27.64 -5.44 10.51
N GLU A 146 -28.91 -5.77 10.79
CA GLU A 146 -29.53 -7.02 10.33
C GLU A 146 -31.03 -6.82 10.10
N TRP A 147 -31.50 -7.18 8.91
CA TRP A 147 -32.93 -7.16 8.56
C TRP A 147 -33.25 -8.17 7.45
N ALA A 148 -34.48 -8.61 7.39
CA ALA A 148 -34.94 -9.60 6.44
C ALA A 148 -36.21 -9.15 5.69
N LEU A 149 -36.35 -9.63 4.46
CA LEU A 149 -37.60 -9.59 3.69
C LEU A 149 -38.48 -10.80 4.05
N ASP A 150 -39.80 -10.69 3.81
CA ASP A 150 -40.74 -11.79 4.05
C ASP A 150 -40.52 -13.02 3.14
N ASN A 151 -39.74 -12.88 2.06
CA ASN A 151 -39.26 -13.99 1.22
C ASN A 151 -38.08 -14.76 1.82
N GLY A 152 -37.65 -14.44 3.04
CA GLY A 152 -36.53 -15.08 3.75
C GLY A 152 -35.14 -14.54 3.39
N SER A 153 -35.03 -13.56 2.48
CA SER A 153 -33.74 -12.92 2.18
C SER A 153 -33.30 -12.00 3.30
N THR A 154 -32.01 -12.01 3.65
CA THR A 154 -31.46 -11.28 4.79
C THR A 154 -30.29 -10.42 4.38
N MET A 155 -30.24 -9.18 4.87
CA MET A 155 -29.12 -8.26 4.79
C MET A 155 -28.44 -8.18 6.15
N ILE A 156 -27.10 -8.30 6.15
CA ILE A 156 -26.25 -8.15 7.33
C ILE A 156 -25.20 -7.10 7.01
N ALA A 157 -24.99 -6.13 7.90
CA ALA A 157 -24.03 -5.04 7.70
C ALA A 157 -23.13 -4.88 8.91
N GLY A 158 -21.83 -4.69 8.69
CA GLY A 158 -20.87 -4.49 9.76
C GLY A 158 -19.49 -4.05 9.29
N GLY A 159 -18.65 -3.61 10.23
CA GLY A 159 -17.25 -3.33 9.94
C GLY A 159 -16.44 -4.61 9.82
N ILE A 160 -15.48 -4.65 8.88
CA ILE A 160 -14.63 -5.84 8.69
C ILE A 160 -13.89 -6.22 9.98
N LEU A 161 -13.45 -5.25 10.78
CA LEU A 161 -12.75 -5.47 12.05
C LEU A 161 -13.70 -5.59 13.26
N ALA A 162 -15.01 -5.42 13.07
CA ALA A 162 -15.99 -5.49 14.18
C ALA A 162 -16.48 -6.91 14.47
N GLY A 163 -15.99 -7.91 13.74
CA GLY A 163 -16.34 -9.30 13.98
C GLY A 163 -17.74 -9.66 13.53
N ILE A 164 -18.00 -9.73 12.23
CA ILE A 164 -19.25 -10.29 11.67
C ILE A 164 -19.23 -11.80 11.90
N ALA A 165 -19.58 -12.23 13.12
CA ALA A 165 -19.48 -13.61 13.55
C ALA A 165 -20.83 -14.36 13.42
N GLY A 166 -20.77 -15.69 13.19
CA GLY A 166 -21.92 -16.58 13.33
C GLY A 166 -22.77 -16.81 12.09
N PHE A 167 -22.68 -15.97 11.05
CA PHE A 167 -23.53 -16.07 9.86
C PHE A 167 -22.87 -16.91 8.74
N ARG A 168 -23.69 -17.69 8.03
CA ARG A 168 -23.34 -18.28 6.73
C ARG A 168 -24.16 -17.57 5.66
N VAL A 169 -23.51 -17.10 4.59
CA VAL A 169 -24.13 -16.23 3.60
C VAL A 169 -23.89 -16.69 2.17
N ASP A 170 -24.77 -16.28 1.28
CA ASP A 170 -24.68 -16.59 -0.15
C ASP A 170 -23.80 -15.58 -0.91
N GLY A 171 -23.56 -14.41 -0.30
CA GLY A 171 -22.71 -13.39 -0.89
C GLY A 171 -22.12 -12.42 0.12
N ILE A 172 -20.93 -11.93 -0.20
CA ILE A 172 -20.25 -10.85 0.51
C ILE A 172 -19.98 -9.71 -0.47
N ILE A 173 -20.30 -8.49 -0.02
CA ILE A 173 -19.91 -7.25 -0.67
C ILE A 173 -18.99 -6.52 0.31
N LEU A 174 -17.73 -6.37 -0.05
CA LEU A 174 -16.71 -5.68 0.74
C LEU A 174 -16.47 -4.29 0.13
N ASP A 175 -16.81 -3.24 0.86
CA ASP A 175 -16.77 -1.87 0.38
C ASP A 175 -15.73 -1.04 1.15
N ASP A 176 -14.73 -0.55 0.43
CA ASP A 176 -13.62 0.27 0.92
C ASP A 176 -13.06 -0.23 2.28
N PRO A 177 -12.38 -1.40 2.31
CA PRO A 177 -11.93 -2.03 3.56
C PRO A 177 -10.84 -1.24 4.29
N HIS A 178 -10.17 -0.29 3.62
CA HIS A 178 -9.18 0.60 4.21
C HIS A 178 -9.75 2.01 4.33
N PRO A 179 -9.81 2.59 5.57
CA PRO A 179 -10.52 3.85 5.80
C PRO A 179 -9.79 5.08 5.23
N THR A 180 -8.46 5.06 5.27
CA THR A 180 -7.61 6.19 4.91
C THR A 180 -6.31 5.72 4.29
N ARG A 181 -5.57 6.65 3.70
CA ARG A 181 -4.22 6.42 3.21
C ARG A 181 -3.29 5.93 4.32
N ASP A 182 -3.26 6.63 5.46
CA ASP A 182 -2.39 6.27 6.58
C ASP A 182 -2.65 4.84 7.08
N ALA A 183 -3.91 4.43 7.10
CA ALA A 183 -4.28 3.05 7.45
C ALA A 183 -3.79 2.04 6.40
N ALA A 184 -3.84 2.39 5.12
CA ALA A 184 -3.36 1.54 4.04
C ALA A 184 -1.82 1.52 3.95
N GLU A 185 -1.12 2.57 4.34
CA GLU A 185 0.35 2.63 4.42
C GLU A 185 0.89 1.89 5.64
N SER A 186 0.15 1.85 6.74
CA SER A 186 0.54 1.10 7.92
C SER A 186 0.44 -0.41 7.66
N GLU A 187 1.58 -1.10 7.60
CA GLU A 187 1.63 -2.56 7.44
C GLU A 187 0.79 -3.28 8.49
N LEU A 188 0.88 -2.84 9.75
CA LEU A 188 0.10 -3.42 10.85
C LEU A 188 -1.42 -3.32 10.60
N GLN A 189 -1.89 -2.16 10.12
CA GLN A 189 -3.32 -1.97 9.86
C GLN A 189 -3.76 -2.71 8.60
N ARG A 190 -2.95 -2.73 7.53
CA ARG A 190 -3.22 -3.55 6.34
C ARG A 190 -3.35 -5.02 6.70
N ASN A 191 -2.37 -5.56 7.42
CA ASN A 191 -2.35 -6.97 7.81
C ASN A 191 -3.54 -7.34 8.70
N ARG A 192 -4.01 -6.45 9.57
CA ARG A 192 -5.24 -6.68 10.35
C ARG A 192 -6.47 -6.87 9.45
N VAL A 193 -6.64 -6.02 8.43
CA VAL A 193 -7.74 -6.13 7.46
C VAL A 193 -7.62 -7.42 6.65
N ILE A 194 -6.42 -7.74 6.16
CA ILE A 194 -6.15 -8.92 5.35
C ILE A 194 -6.38 -10.21 6.16
N ASN A 195 -5.89 -10.27 7.40
CA ASN A 195 -6.08 -11.43 8.27
C ASN A 195 -7.55 -11.63 8.63
N GLU A 196 -8.28 -10.56 8.98
CA GLU A 196 -9.72 -10.67 9.27
C GLU A 196 -10.53 -11.12 8.04
N TRP A 197 -10.14 -10.64 6.85
CA TRP A 197 -10.68 -11.15 5.60
C TRP A 197 -10.41 -12.65 5.42
N GLN A 198 -9.17 -13.08 5.56
CA GLN A 198 -8.75 -14.47 5.30
C GLN A 198 -9.30 -15.45 6.34
N ASP A 199 -9.23 -15.09 7.61
CA ASP A 199 -9.53 -16.00 8.72
C ASP A 199 -11.03 -16.04 9.04
N ASN A 200 -11.72 -14.92 8.89
CA ASN A 200 -13.11 -14.78 9.32
C ASN A 200 -14.07 -14.53 8.16
N LEU A 201 -14.02 -13.39 7.50
CA LEU A 201 -15.08 -12.94 6.61
C LEU A 201 -15.25 -13.85 5.39
N ARG A 202 -14.16 -14.16 4.69
CA ARG A 202 -14.17 -15.04 3.50
C ARG A 202 -14.79 -16.42 3.80
N ASN A 203 -14.54 -16.94 4.98
CA ASN A 203 -15.03 -18.26 5.40
C ASN A 203 -16.54 -18.32 5.70
N ARG A 204 -17.23 -17.17 5.65
CA ARG A 204 -18.70 -17.09 5.83
C ARG A 204 -19.47 -17.46 4.57
N VAL A 205 -18.85 -17.37 3.40
CA VAL A 205 -19.53 -17.66 2.13
C VAL A 205 -19.81 -19.14 2.00
N THR A 206 -21.07 -19.47 1.70
CA THR A 206 -21.47 -20.85 1.41
C THR A 206 -20.89 -21.34 0.08
N PRO A 207 -20.73 -22.66 -0.12
CA PRO A 207 -20.25 -23.21 -1.38
C PRO A 207 -21.09 -22.73 -2.59
N GLY A 208 -20.43 -22.12 -3.58
CA GLY A 208 -21.10 -21.54 -4.75
C GLY A 208 -21.48 -20.07 -4.61
N GLY A 209 -21.31 -19.47 -3.41
CA GLY A 209 -21.61 -18.06 -3.18
C GLY A 209 -20.59 -17.11 -3.82
N PHE A 210 -20.97 -15.84 -3.92
CA PHE A 210 -20.16 -14.80 -4.56
C PHE A 210 -19.42 -13.90 -3.57
N ILE A 211 -18.35 -13.26 -4.06
CA ILE A 211 -17.62 -12.22 -3.36
C ILE A 211 -17.39 -11.05 -4.33
N ILE A 212 -17.78 -9.85 -3.90
CA ILE A 212 -17.59 -8.60 -4.65
C ILE A 212 -16.84 -7.62 -3.76
N GLY A 213 -15.61 -7.28 -4.14
CA GLY A 213 -14.84 -6.21 -3.50
C GLY A 213 -14.96 -4.92 -4.30
N ILE A 214 -15.19 -3.81 -3.62
CA ILE A 214 -15.33 -2.48 -4.21
C ILE A 214 -14.40 -1.56 -3.47
N LEU A 215 -13.46 -0.94 -4.15
CA LEU A 215 -12.54 -0.04 -3.47
C LEU A 215 -11.96 1.03 -4.39
N THR A 216 -11.48 2.07 -3.75
CA THR A 216 -10.48 2.99 -4.29
C THR A 216 -9.12 2.51 -3.82
N ARG A 217 -8.13 2.46 -4.70
CA ARG A 217 -6.79 1.99 -4.34
C ARG A 217 -6.06 3.04 -3.48
N TRP A 218 -5.43 2.58 -2.41
CA TRP A 218 -4.61 3.42 -1.54
C TRP A 218 -3.14 3.00 -1.54
N HIS A 219 -2.88 1.70 -1.65
CA HIS A 219 -1.55 1.09 -1.57
C HIS A 219 -1.49 -0.14 -2.47
N GLU A 220 -0.32 -0.47 -3.02
CA GLU A 220 -0.16 -1.65 -3.88
C GLU A 220 -0.49 -2.96 -3.17
N LEU A 221 -0.18 -3.06 -1.86
CA LEU A 221 -0.50 -4.20 -1.00
C LEU A 221 -1.79 -3.99 -0.17
N ASP A 222 -2.72 -3.17 -0.63
CA ASP A 222 -4.05 -3.10 -0.02
C ASP A 222 -4.82 -4.43 -0.22
N TRP A 223 -6.08 -4.50 0.24
CA TRP A 223 -6.84 -5.73 0.13
C TRP A 223 -6.88 -6.28 -1.30
N ALA A 224 -7.09 -5.44 -2.32
CA ALA A 224 -7.09 -5.89 -3.71
C ALA A 224 -5.72 -6.41 -4.15
N GLY A 225 -4.63 -5.70 -3.78
CA GLY A 225 -3.28 -6.16 -4.05
C GLY A 225 -2.94 -7.48 -3.38
N SER A 226 -3.42 -7.70 -2.14
CA SER A 226 -3.23 -8.96 -1.42
C SER A 226 -3.97 -10.14 -2.05
N VAL A 227 -5.14 -9.89 -2.64
CA VAL A 227 -5.95 -10.91 -3.33
C VAL A 227 -5.39 -11.23 -4.71
N LEU A 228 -5.01 -10.21 -5.49
CA LEU A 228 -4.58 -10.37 -6.88
C LEU A 228 -3.09 -10.71 -6.99
N GLY A 229 -2.25 -10.21 -6.08
CA GLY A 229 -0.80 -10.42 -6.11
C GLY A 229 -0.14 -9.91 -7.38
N ALA A 230 1.05 -10.43 -7.69
CA ALA A 230 1.85 -10.03 -8.86
C ALA A 230 1.25 -10.45 -10.22
N ALA A 231 0.20 -11.27 -10.23
CA ALA A 231 -0.45 -11.68 -11.46
C ALA A 231 -1.28 -10.57 -12.12
N TRP A 232 -1.67 -9.54 -11.35
CA TRP A 232 -2.46 -8.44 -11.86
C TRP A 232 -1.58 -7.33 -12.45
N ASN A 233 -1.87 -6.90 -13.65
CA ASN A 233 -1.11 -5.90 -14.41
C ASN A 233 -1.69 -4.48 -14.36
N GLY A 234 -2.65 -4.19 -13.47
CA GLY A 234 -3.28 -2.87 -13.38
C GLY A 234 -4.43 -2.63 -14.35
N GLN A 235 -4.87 -3.63 -15.09
CA GLN A 235 -5.92 -3.52 -16.12
C GLN A 235 -7.17 -4.33 -15.76
N SER A 236 -8.26 -4.09 -16.51
CA SER A 236 -9.47 -4.92 -16.43
C SER A 236 -9.23 -6.28 -17.09
N GLY A 237 -9.83 -7.33 -16.51
CA GLY A 237 -9.68 -8.69 -17.03
C GLY A 237 -10.00 -9.76 -16.00
N VAL A 238 -9.62 -11.00 -16.30
CA VAL A 238 -9.70 -12.12 -15.36
C VAL A 238 -8.29 -12.56 -14.99
N PHE A 239 -8.01 -12.60 -13.69
CA PHE A 239 -6.69 -12.89 -13.15
C PHE A 239 -6.76 -14.01 -12.10
N LYS A 240 -5.71 -14.80 -12.01
CA LYS A 240 -5.56 -15.81 -10.97
C LYS A 240 -5.17 -15.11 -9.66
N GLY A 241 -6.05 -15.16 -8.67
CA GLY A 241 -5.75 -14.63 -7.35
C GLY A 241 -4.76 -15.48 -6.55
N THR A 242 -4.26 -14.92 -5.45
CA THR A 242 -3.36 -15.62 -4.51
C THR A 242 -4.03 -16.82 -3.85
N ASP A 243 -5.36 -16.88 -3.83
CA ASP A 243 -6.17 -18.01 -3.39
C ASP A 243 -6.35 -19.11 -4.46
N GLY A 244 -5.77 -18.94 -5.63
CA GLY A 244 -5.85 -19.86 -6.76
C GLY A 244 -7.17 -19.79 -7.55
N LEU A 245 -8.09 -18.89 -7.21
CA LEU A 245 -9.36 -18.69 -7.92
C LEU A 245 -9.24 -17.62 -9.01
N ASP A 246 -10.14 -17.68 -9.97
CA ASP A 246 -10.24 -16.65 -11.02
C ASP A 246 -11.07 -15.47 -10.53
N TRP A 247 -10.44 -14.30 -10.47
CA TRP A 247 -11.06 -13.04 -10.12
C TRP A 247 -11.26 -12.17 -11.37
N GLU A 248 -12.49 -11.78 -11.61
CA GLU A 248 -12.80 -10.73 -12.58
C GLU A 248 -12.45 -9.38 -11.94
N VAL A 249 -11.64 -8.57 -12.62
CA VAL A 249 -11.27 -7.22 -12.20
C VAL A 249 -11.88 -6.22 -13.17
N LEU A 250 -12.68 -5.31 -12.64
CA LEU A 250 -13.18 -4.15 -13.36
C LEU A 250 -12.42 -2.92 -12.85
N CYS A 251 -11.38 -2.53 -13.58
CA CYS A 251 -10.56 -1.37 -13.28
C CYS A 251 -11.00 -0.18 -14.16
N LEU A 252 -11.66 0.79 -13.53
CA LEU A 252 -12.16 2.00 -14.17
C LEU A 252 -11.26 3.17 -13.79
N LYS A 253 -10.32 3.52 -14.66
CA LYS A 253 -9.44 4.68 -14.48
C LYS A 253 -10.20 5.98 -14.71
N ALA A 254 -9.81 7.06 -14.01
CA ALA A 254 -10.38 8.38 -14.21
C ALA A 254 -10.16 8.89 -15.64
N LYS A 255 -8.95 8.66 -16.17
CA LYS A 255 -8.52 9.06 -17.51
C LYS A 255 -7.80 7.90 -18.19
N ILE A 256 -7.94 7.78 -19.48
CA ILE A 256 -7.14 6.89 -20.30
C ILE A 256 -5.85 7.61 -20.64
N GLU A 257 -4.71 7.11 -20.19
CA GLU A 257 -3.42 7.77 -20.36
C GLU A 257 -2.52 7.11 -21.41
N THR A 258 -2.72 5.81 -21.68
CA THR A 258 -1.87 5.01 -22.57
C THR A 258 -2.71 4.19 -23.57
N ASP A 259 -2.07 3.73 -24.65
CA ASP A 259 -2.68 2.79 -25.61
C ASP A 259 -3.06 1.46 -24.95
N GLU A 260 -2.32 1.05 -23.93
CA GLU A 260 -2.65 -0.15 -23.15
C GLU A 260 -3.91 0.07 -22.32
N ASP A 261 -4.08 1.24 -21.69
CA ASP A 261 -5.30 1.58 -20.99
C ASP A 261 -6.51 1.59 -21.93
N GLU A 262 -6.37 2.17 -23.13
CA GLU A 262 -7.41 2.17 -24.15
C GLU A 262 -7.82 0.76 -24.56
N ARG A 263 -6.84 -0.13 -24.73
CA ARG A 263 -7.07 -1.53 -25.14
C ARG A 263 -7.91 -2.30 -24.12
N PHE A 264 -7.70 -2.05 -22.82
CA PHE A 264 -8.36 -2.77 -21.73
C PHE A 264 -9.47 -1.98 -21.05
N ASP A 265 -9.80 -0.78 -21.53
CA ASP A 265 -10.87 0.03 -20.94
C ASP A 265 -12.25 -0.59 -21.22
N PRO A 266 -13.02 -0.95 -20.19
CA PRO A 266 -14.33 -1.56 -20.37
C PRO A 266 -15.39 -0.61 -20.97
N LEU A 267 -15.10 0.69 -21.01
CA LEU A 267 -15.97 1.72 -21.57
C LEU A 267 -15.64 2.04 -23.02
N GLY A 268 -14.51 1.53 -23.56
CA GLY A 268 -14.05 1.80 -24.92
C GLY A 268 -13.61 3.25 -25.14
N ARG A 269 -13.18 3.93 -24.08
CA ARG A 269 -12.67 5.32 -24.14
C ARG A 269 -11.31 5.36 -24.83
N LYS A 270 -11.02 6.50 -25.45
CA LYS A 270 -9.77 6.80 -26.13
C LYS A 270 -8.77 7.47 -25.19
N VAL A 271 -7.48 7.41 -25.53
CA VAL A 271 -6.44 8.17 -24.82
C VAL A 271 -6.84 9.64 -24.70
N GLY A 272 -6.78 10.17 -23.49
CA GLY A 272 -7.20 11.52 -23.14
C GLY A 272 -8.62 11.65 -22.61
N GLU A 273 -9.47 10.65 -22.79
CA GLU A 273 -10.88 10.70 -22.34
C GLU A 273 -11.02 10.36 -20.85
N TYR A 274 -11.88 11.13 -20.18
CA TYR A 274 -12.19 10.97 -18.75
C TYR A 274 -13.46 10.15 -18.54
N ILE A 275 -13.58 9.59 -17.33
CA ILE A 275 -14.79 8.92 -16.87
C ILE A 275 -15.89 9.95 -16.57
N TRP A 276 -17.12 9.64 -16.95
CA TRP A 276 -18.33 10.39 -16.60
C TRP A 276 -18.26 11.90 -16.87
N PRO A 277 -18.03 12.34 -18.12
CA PRO A 277 -17.86 13.75 -18.47
C PRO A 277 -19.14 14.59 -18.21
N GLU A 278 -20.32 13.97 -18.11
CA GLU A 278 -21.59 14.65 -17.80
C GLU A 278 -21.66 15.10 -16.32
N TRP A 279 -20.83 14.54 -15.46
CA TRP A 279 -20.79 14.83 -14.02
C TRP A 279 -19.48 15.50 -13.58
N PHE A 280 -18.36 15.00 -14.07
CA PHE A 280 -17.03 15.52 -13.77
C PHE A 280 -16.55 16.41 -14.91
N ASP A 281 -16.68 17.70 -14.74
CA ASP A 281 -16.23 18.68 -15.72
C ASP A 281 -14.72 18.89 -15.73
N GLU A 282 -14.22 19.70 -16.66
CA GLU A 282 -12.80 20.06 -16.75
C GLU A 282 -12.28 20.71 -15.49
N GLN A 283 -13.10 21.53 -14.80
CA GLN A 283 -12.68 22.22 -13.58
C GLN A 283 -12.45 21.22 -12.44
N HIS A 284 -13.23 20.15 -12.35
CA HIS A 284 -13.01 19.04 -11.42
C HIS A 284 -11.66 18.38 -11.64
N TRP A 285 -11.33 18.06 -12.92
CA TRP A 285 -10.08 17.38 -13.25
C TRP A 285 -8.86 18.30 -13.14
N ARG A 286 -8.99 19.61 -13.38
CA ARG A 286 -7.89 20.57 -13.17
C ARG A 286 -7.31 20.55 -11.77
N GLN A 287 -8.09 20.17 -10.78
CA GLN A 287 -7.63 20.09 -9.38
C GLN A 287 -6.88 18.79 -9.08
N LYS A 288 -7.03 17.75 -9.90
CA LYS A 288 -6.57 16.40 -9.63
C LYS A 288 -5.55 15.88 -10.65
N ASP A 289 -5.74 16.15 -11.95
CA ASP A 289 -4.87 15.66 -13.01
C ASP A 289 -3.59 16.52 -13.12
N PRO A 290 -2.40 15.92 -12.84
CA PRO A 290 -1.13 16.63 -12.97
C PRO A 290 -0.86 17.15 -14.39
N ALA A 291 -1.38 16.49 -15.42
CA ALA A 291 -1.20 16.90 -16.82
C ALA A 291 -1.91 18.23 -17.15
N LEU A 292 -2.88 18.67 -16.36
CA LEU A 292 -3.58 19.95 -16.54
C LEU A 292 -2.88 21.14 -15.86
N GLY A 293 -1.69 20.93 -15.27
CA GLY A 293 -0.81 21.98 -14.79
C GLY A 293 -1.21 22.69 -13.49
N SER A 294 -2.17 22.17 -12.75
CA SER A 294 -2.54 22.72 -11.43
C SER A 294 -1.39 22.53 -10.43
N VAL A 295 -1.11 23.59 -9.63
CA VAL A 295 -0.07 23.54 -8.59
C VAL A 295 -0.35 22.43 -7.57
N SER A 296 -1.59 22.30 -7.11
CA SER A 296 -1.99 21.28 -6.13
C SER A 296 -1.85 19.85 -6.68
N ALA A 297 -2.27 19.63 -7.93
CA ALA A 297 -2.15 18.33 -8.59
C ALA A 297 -0.71 17.94 -8.86
N ASN A 298 0.18 18.91 -9.08
CA ASN A 298 1.62 18.69 -9.34
C ASN A 298 2.49 18.57 -8.09
N THR A 299 1.90 18.71 -6.88
CA THR A 299 2.65 18.36 -5.66
C THR A 299 2.90 16.85 -5.60
N PRO A 300 3.94 16.39 -4.86
CA PRO A 300 4.12 14.97 -4.59
C PRO A 300 2.84 14.27 -4.12
N SER A 301 2.16 14.84 -3.14
CA SER A 301 0.90 14.31 -2.62
C SER A 301 -0.23 14.31 -3.66
N GLY A 302 -0.30 15.33 -4.53
CA GLY A 302 -1.29 15.42 -5.59
C GLY A 302 -1.12 14.33 -6.65
N ARG A 303 0.10 14.15 -7.16
CA ARG A 303 0.44 13.07 -8.11
C ARG A 303 0.16 11.69 -7.54
N ARG A 304 0.57 11.46 -6.29
CA ARG A 304 0.28 10.21 -5.59
C ARG A 304 -1.23 9.94 -5.48
N SER A 305 -2.03 10.97 -5.14
CA SER A 305 -3.48 10.85 -5.11
C SER A 305 -4.05 10.53 -6.48
N TRP A 306 -3.53 11.16 -7.54
CA TRP A 306 -3.92 10.89 -8.91
C TRP A 306 -3.71 9.42 -9.27
N TYR A 307 -2.48 8.91 -9.13
CA TYR A 307 -2.18 7.53 -9.52
C TYR A 307 -2.90 6.51 -8.63
N SER A 308 -2.97 6.72 -7.33
CA SER A 308 -3.64 5.76 -6.44
C SER A 308 -5.16 5.79 -6.57
N MET A 309 -5.77 6.96 -6.37
CA MET A 309 -7.22 7.06 -6.23
C MET A 309 -7.95 7.22 -7.57
N GLU A 310 -7.36 7.98 -8.49
CA GLU A 310 -8.02 8.28 -9.75
C GLU A 310 -7.63 7.26 -10.84
N GLN A 311 -6.37 6.87 -10.92
CA GLN A 311 -5.88 5.90 -11.92
C GLN A 311 -5.84 4.46 -11.43
N GLN A 312 -6.19 4.19 -10.16
CA GLN A 312 -6.24 2.85 -9.55
C GLN A 312 -4.90 2.10 -9.57
N THR A 313 -3.80 2.82 -9.77
CA THR A 313 -2.44 2.31 -9.81
C THR A 313 -1.60 2.96 -8.71
N PRO A 314 -1.80 2.59 -7.43
CA PRO A 314 -0.98 3.12 -6.36
C PRO A 314 0.47 2.73 -6.61
N HIS A 315 1.31 3.74 -6.78
CA HIS A 315 2.75 3.58 -6.75
C HIS A 315 3.24 3.99 -5.36
N PRO A 316 4.30 3.38 -4.86
CA PRO A 316 5.05 3.94 -3.74
C PRO A 316 5.41 5.39 -4.09
N ASP A 317 5.39 6.27 -3.11
CA ASP A 317 5.51 7.73 -3.26
C ASP A 317 6.27 8.20 -4.49
N ASP A 318 5.61 9.08 -5.25
CA ASP A 318 6.20 9.83 -6.36
C ASP A 318 7.16 9.05 -7.22
N GLY A 319 6.63 8.36 -8.17
CA GLY A 319 7.41 7.79 -9.24
C GLY A 319 8.85 7.62 -8.85
N VAL A 320 9.26 6.45 -8.38
CA VAL A 320 10.66 6.09 -8.25
C VAL A 320 11.48 7.21 -7.61
N LEU A 321 11.53 7.23 -6.25
CA LEU A 321 12.47 8.12 -5.53
C LEU A 321 13.90 7.96 -6.06
N PHE A 322 14.18 6.79 -6.66
CA PHE A 322 15.41 6.47 -7.33
C PHE A 322 15.10 5.86 -8.69
N LYS A 323 15.51 6.48 -9.77
CA LYS A 323 15.41 5.92 -11.11
C LYS A 323 16.64 5.11 -11.45
N ARG A 324 16.43 3.94 -12.07
CA ARG A 324 17.54 3.07 -12.48
C ARG A 324 18.55 3.78 -13.40
N GLU A 325 18.06 4.66 -14.26
CA GLU A 325 18.85 5.45 -15.20
C GLU A 325 19.74 6.50 -14.54
N ASP A 326 19.47 6.90 -13.30
CA ASP A 326 20.26 7.89 -12.56
C ASP A 326 21.50 7.26 -11.90
N PHE A 327 21.51 5.93 -11.70
CA PHE A 327 22.68 5.20 -11.24
C PHE A 327 23.70 5.09 -12.37
N ARG A 328 24.99 5.26 -12.04
CA ARG A 328 26.09 5.09 -12.97
C ARG A 328 26.78 3.77 -12.70
N TRP A 329 27.33 3.19 -13.75
CA TRP A 329 28.02 1.90 -13.68
C TRP A 329 29.46 2.08 -14.08
N TYR A 330 30.36 1.30 -13.47
CA TYR A 330 31.78 1.35 -13.78
C TYR A 330 32.37 -0.06 -13.89
N THR A 331 33.35 -0.19 -14.79
CA THR A 331 34.20 -1.37 -14.85
C THR A 331 35.40 -1.23 -13.91
N PRO A 332 36.11 -2.31 -13.55
CA PRO A 332 37.29 -2.22 -12.67
C PRO A 332 38.34 -1.23 -13.17
N GLU A 333 38.46 -1.04 -14.48
CA GLU A 333 39.40 -0.15 -15.14
C GLU A 333 39.01 1.33 -15.01
N GLU A 334 37.71 1.60 -14.95
CA GLU A 334 37.16 2.97 -14.83
C GLU A 334 37.15 3.48 -13.38
N LYS A 335 37.41 2.60 -12.42
CA LYS A 335 37.42 2.99 -11.03
C LYS A 335 38.62 3.88 -10.69
N PRO A 336 38.41 5.09 -10.13
CA PRO A 336 39.50 5.98 -9.77
C PRO A 336 40.51 5.33 -8.82
N ALA A 337 41.80 5.55 -9.09
CA ALA A 337 42.88 4.99 -8.28
C ALA A 337 42.96 5.62 -6.87
N ARG A 338 42.49 6.85 -6.70
CA ARG A 338 42.58 7.62 -5.45
C ARG A 338 41.20 7.85 -4.86
N LEU A 339 40.69 6.86 -4.15
CA LEU A 339 39.44 6.97 -3.42
C LEU A 339 39.70 6.98 -1.92
N LYS A 340 38.89 7.75 -1.16
CA LYS A 340 38.82 7.71 0.31
C LYS A 340 37.75 6.71 0.69
N TYR A 341 38.10 5.60 1.35
CA TYR A 341 37.17 4.52 1.61
C TYR A 341 36.51 4.65 2.99
N TYR A 342 35.22 4.36 3.02
CA TYR A 342 34.34 4.40 4.20
C TYR A 342 33.45 3.15 4.19
N ALA A 343 33.04 2.72 5.38
CA ALA A 343 32.05 1.68 5.53
C ALA A 343 30.76 2.28 6.10
N ALA A 344 29.60 1.74 5.72
CA ALA A 344 28.33 2.04 6.35
C ALA A 344 27.56 0.75 6.55
N GLY A 345 26.75 0.65 7.61
CA GLY A 345 26.02 -0.59 7.87
C GLY A 345 24.76 -0.37 8.66
N ASP A 346 23.76 -1.17 8.32
CA ASP A 346 22.53 -1.36 9.07
C ASP A 346 22.47 -2.81 9.57
N TRP A 347 22.24 -2.96 10.89
CA TRP A 347 22.33 -4.24 11.58
C TRP A 347 20.93 -4.78 11.92
N ALA A 348 20.58 -5.91 11.36
CA ALA A 348 19.44 -6.73 11.76
C ALA A 348 19.96 -8.11 12.22
N LEU A 349 20.02 -8.35 13.52
CA LEU A 349 20.60 -9.57 14.08
C LEU A 349 19.54 -10.64 14.35
N THR A 350 18.73 -10.94 13.36
CA THR A 350 17.65 -11.93 13.48
C THR A 350 17.86 -13.05 12.48
N ASP A 351 17.93 -14.29 12.99
CA ASP A 351 18.02 -15.49 12.13
C ASP A 351 16.66 -15.82 11.49
N GLU A 352 16.67 -16.24 10.23
CA GLU A 352 15.52 -16.75 9.48
C GLU A 352 14.77 -17.89 10.19
N LEU A 353 15.48 -18.65 11.04
CA LEU A 353 14.89 -19.72 11.84
C LEU A 353 13.97 -19.22 12.97
N LEU A 354 14.11 -17.96 13.38
CA LEU A 354 13.41 -17.38 14.53
C LEU A 354 12.22 -16.49 14.14
N LYS A 355 12.24 -15.94 12.94
CA LYS A 355 11.19 -15.04 12.42
C LYS A 355 11.00 -15.28 10.93
N PRO A 356 9.78 -15.54 10.43
CA PRO A 356 9.53 -15.53 9.01
C PRO A 356 9.79 -14.12 8.45
N ASP A 357 10.62 -14.05 7.42
CA ASP A 357 11.02 -12.82 6.72
C ASP A 357 11.61 -11.71 7.62
N PRO A 358 12.76 -11.94 8.28
CA PRO A 358 13.44 -10.91 9.07
C PRO A 358 14.15 -9.88 8.18
N ASP A 359 14.44 -8.70 8.73
CA ASP A 359 15.24 -7.68 8.06
C ASP A 359 16.66 -8.18 7.77
N TRP A 360 17.31 -7.60 6.76
CA TRP A 360 18.67 -7.96 6.38
C TRP A 360 19.70 -7.13 7.16
N THR A 361 20.80 -7.75 7.59
CA THR A 361 22.00 -6.98 7.87
C THR A 361 22.67 -6.66 6.54
N GLU A 362 22.82 -5.38 6.27
CA GLU A 362 23.49 -4.87 5.08
C GLU A 362 24.66 -3.95 5.47
N ILE A 363 25.83 -4.18 4.86
CA ILE A 363 27.04 -3.41 5.13
C ILE A 363 27.74 -3.11 3.81
N GLY A 364 27.86 -1.83 3.47
CA GLY A 364 28.48 -1.35 2.24
C GLY A 364 29.86 -0.73 2.48
N ILE A 365 30.75 -0.86 1.48
CA ILE A 365 31.99 -0.12 1.39
C ILE A 365 31.87 0.89 0.23
N GLY A 366 32.01 2.17 0.56
CA GLY A 366 32.01 3.29 -0.40
C GLY A 366 33.38 3.93 -0.52
N GLY A 367 33.78 4.20 -1.74
CA GLY A 367 34.94 5.03 -2.07
C GLY A 367 34.49 6.43 -2.47
N TRP A 368 34.91 7.44 -1.75
CA TRP A 368 34.62 8.84 -2.04
C TRP A 368 35.71 9.47 -2.90
N ASP A 369 35.33 9.96 -4.06
CA ASP A 369 36.13 10.83 -4.93
C ASP A 369 35.73 12.27 -4.62
N ASP A 370 36.69 13.11 -4.22
CA ASP A 370 36.43 14.50 -3.78
C ASP A 370 36.35 15.52 -4.90
N GLY A 371 36.14 15.08 -6.14
CA GLY A 371 35.95 15.95 -7.27
C GLY A 371 37.27 16.41 -7.93
N ALA A 372 38.34 15.59 -7.82
CA ALA A 372 39.56 15.81 -8.57
C ALA A 372 39.44 15.52 -10.09
N ASN A 373 38.20 15.34 -10.57
CA ASN A 373 37.83 15.08 -11.94
C ASN A 373 37.65 16.36 -12.76
N GLU A 374 37.57 16.25 -14.08
CA GLU A 374 37.45 17.39 -15.01
C GLU A 374 36.20 18.25 -14.75
N ASP A 375 35.10 17.66 -14.23
CA ASP A 375 33.86 18.37 -13.91
C ASP A 375 33.81 18.92 -12.47
N GLY A 376 34.79 18.59 -11.62
CA GLY A 376 34.87 19.04 -10.23
C GLY A 376 33.80 18.45 -9.30
N LEU A 377 33.03 17.44 -9.73
CA LEU A 377 31.96 16.85 -8.96
C LEU A 377 32.47 15.68 -8.11
N ALA A 378 32.21 15.73 -6.82
CA ALA A 378 32.50 14.63 -5.91
C ALA A 378 31.55 13.44 -6.18
N ARG A 379 32.06 12.20 -6.13
CA ARG A 379 31.34 10.97 -6.48
C ARG A 379 31.51 9.87 -5.43
N LEU A 380 30.46 9.09 -5.25
CA LEU A 380 30.43 7.90 -4.41
C LEU A 380 30.54 6.65 -5.29
N TYR A 381 31.62 5.89 -5.13
CA TYR A 381 31.82 4.59 -5.77
C TYR A 381 31.52 3.49 -4.75
N LEU A 382 30.42 2.76 -4.89
CA LEU A 382 30.19 1.58 -4.07
C LEU A 382 31.07 0.44 -4.59
N VAL A 383 31.86 -0.19 -3.74
CA VAL A 383 32.94 -1.09 -4.17
C VAL A 383 32.87 -2.48 -3.60
N ASP A 384 32.14 -2.67 -2.49
CA ASP A 384 31.99 -3.97 -1.84
C ASP A 384 30.74 -3.95 -0.96
N TRP A 385 30.10 -5.12 -0.81
CA TRP A 385 28.85 -5.22 -0.07
C TRP A 385 28.72 -6.57 0.64
N TYR A 386 28.18 -6.55 1.86
CA TYR A 386 27.81 -7.73 2.60
C TYR A 386 26.32 -7.68 2.92
N ARG A 387 25.62 -8.81 2.70
CA ARG A 387 24.20 -8.95 2.98
C ARG A 387 23.92 -10.32 3.55
N ALA A 388 23.25 -10.41 4.72
CA ALA A 388 22.85 -11.67 5.32
C ALA A 388 21.68 -11.53 6.29
N ARG A 389 20.92 -12.59 6.46
CA ARG A 389 19.91 -12.79 7.51
C ARG A 389 20.43 -13.83 8.50
N LYS A 390 21.36 -13.41 9.35
CA LYS A 390 22.04 -14.27 10.30
C LYS A 390 22.23 -13.54 11.62
N ASP A 391 22.37 -14.32 12.70
CA ASP A 391 22.69 -13.81 14.01
C ASP A 391 24.09 -13.17 14.09
N ALA A 392 24.43 -12.61 15.26
CA ALA A 392 25.69 -11.93 15.50
C ALA A 392 26.91 -12.86 15.34
N ASP A 393 26.77 -14.15 15.65
CA ASP A 393 27.87 -15.12 15.62
C ASP A 393 28.38 -15.36 14.19
N VAL A 394 27.53 -15.18 13.20
CA VAL A 394 27.88 -15.29 11.78
C VAL A 394 28.21 -13.92 11.18
N THR A 395 27.40 -12.92 11.48
CA THR A 395 27.46 -11.60 10.86
C THR A 395 28.69 -10.80 11.31
N VAL A 396 29.02 -10.81 12.60
CA VAL A 396 30.20 -10.09 13.14
C VAL A 396 31.51 -10.61 12.55
N PRO A 397 31.80 -11.92 12.52
CA PRO A 397 32.99 -12.44 11.83
C PRO A 397 33.04 -12.12 10.33
N ALA A 398 31.89 -12.07 9.64
CA ALA A 398 31.82 -11.70 8.24
C ALA A 398 32.17 -10.21 8.02
N PHE A 399 31.63 -9.34 8.85
CA PHE A 399 31.98 -7.92 8.83
C PHE A 399 33.46 -7.70 9.11
N VAL A 400 34.04 -8.37 10.10
CA VAL A 400 35.48 -8.24 10.41
C VAL A 400 36.34 -8.77 9.25
N ARG A 401 35.90 -9.82 8.51
CA ARG A 401 36.58 -10.21 7.27
C ARG A 401 36.52 -9.11 6.20
N LEU A 402 35.37 -8.45 6.06
CA LEU A 402 35.21 -7.31 5.15
C LEU A 402 36.14 -6.15 5.55
N LEU A 403 36.18 -5.79 6.84
CA LEU A 403 37.16 -4.82 7.35
C LEU A 403 38.61 -5.24 7.08
N GLY A 404 38.92 -6.54 7.23
CA GLY A 404 40.22 -7.12 6.93
C GLY A 404 40.65 -6.95 5.47
N LYS A 405 39.73 -7.13 4.51
CA LYS A 405 39.93 -6.92 3.07
C LYS A 405 40.32 -5.46 2.76
N TRP A 406 39.73 -4.51 3.49
CA TRP A 406 39.91 -3.07 3.29
C TRP A 406 40.80 -2.40 4.35
N ARG A 407 41.41 -3.15 5.25
CA ARG A 407 42.05 -2.76 6.54
C ARG A 407 42.94 -1.52 6.49
N ASN A 408 43.70 -1.31 5.41
CA ASN A 408 44.64 -0.19 5.27
C ASN A 408 44.05 1.01 4.53
N LYS A 409 42.82 0.89 4.04
CA LYS A 409 42.16 1.89 3.19
C LYS A 409 40.99 2.57 3.89
N LEU A 410 40.27 1.85 4.80
CA LEU A 410 39.11 2.38 5.48
C LEU A 410 39.49 3.49 6.47
N ARG A 411 38.73 4.58 6.42
CA ARG A 411 38.89 5.75 7.30
C ARG A 411 37.93 5.73 8.47
N THR A 412 36.65 5.48 8.22
CA THR A 412 35.56 5.58 9.19
C THR A 412 34.45 4.62 8.84
N TYR A 413 33.75 4.12 9.84
CA TYR A 413 32.49 3.41 9.72
C TYR A 413 31.35 4.35 10.13
N PHE A 414 30.28 4.38 9.34
CA PHE A 414 29.04 5.11 9.62
C PHE A 414 27.93 4.13 10.03
N GLY A 415 27.31 4.37 11.17
CA GLY A 415 26.17 3.60 11.66
C GLY A 415 25.07 4.52 12.14
N GLU A 416 23.87 3.99 12.38
CA GLU A 416 22.80 4.73 13.01
C GLU A 416 22.87 4.58 14.54
N GLN A 417 22.61 5.66 15.27
CA GLN A 417 22.59 5.61 16.74
C GLN A 417 21.39 4.77 17.20
N GLY A 418 21.64 3.60 17.78
CA GLY A 418 20.60 2.68 18.22
C GLY A 418 21.12 1.59 19.16
N ASN A 419 20.19 0.83 19.74
CA ASN A 419 20.52 -0.23 20.70
C ASN A 419 21.32 -1.37 20.05
N ILE A 420 20.95 -1.78 18.82
CA ILE A 420 21.62 -2.87 18.11
C ILE A 420 23.07 -2.51 17.83
N GLU A 421 23.33 -1.33 17.29
CA GLU A 421 24.69 -0.83 17.02
C GLU A 421 25.54 -0.79 18.30
N THR A 422 24.95 -0.38 19.41
CA THR A 422 25.61 -0.33 20.70
C THR A 422 25.97 -1.73 21.23
N LEU A 423 25.12 -2.72 21.00
CA LEU A 423 25.36 -4.11 21.42
C LEU A 423 26.38 -4.84 20.54
N VAL A 424 26.35 -4.58 19.21
CA VAL A 424 27.21 -5.25 18.24
C VAL A 424 28.64 -4.79 18.29
N TRP A 425 28.88 -3.51 18.50
CA TRP A 425 30.22 -2.93 18.38
C TRP A 425 31.28 -3.52 19.34
N PRO A 426 30.97 -3.85 20.59
CA PRO A 426 31.90 -4.59 21.47
C PRO A 426 32.29 -5.95 20.91
N LEU A 427 31.34 -6.66 20.25
CA LEU A 427 31.62 -7.95 19.62
C LEU A 427 32.53 -7.77 18.40
N VAL A 428 32.28 -6.77 17.56
CA VAL A 428 33.16 -6.38 16.45
C VAL A 428 34.58 -6.06 16.96
N SER A 429 34.69 -5.26 18.02
CA SER A 429 35.99 -4.88 18.59
C SER A 429 36.76 -6.07 19.14
N ARG A 430 36.08 -7.05 19.74
CA ARG A 430 36.66 -8.31 20.18
C ARG A 430 37.15 -9.14 19.00
N GLU A 431 36.31 -9.38 18.04
CA GLU A 431 36.61 -10.18 16.84
C GLU A 431 37.78 -9.56 16.03
N CYS A 432 37.82 -8.21 15.95
CA CYS A 432 38.94 -7.51 15.32
C CYS A 432 40.28 -7.80 16.05
N ARG A 433 40.28 -7.81 17.39
CA ARG A 433 41.47 -8.15 18.16
C ARG A 433 41.92 -9.59 17.93
N ASP A 434 40.96 -10.53 17.97
CA ASP A 434 41.24 -11.96 17.82
C ASP A 434 41.81 -12.26 16.43
N ARG A 435 41.35 -11.56 15.40
CA ARG A 435 41.81 -11.70 14.01
C ARG A 435 42.97 -10.77 13.62
N LYS A 436 43.44 -9.94 14.54
CA LYS A 436 44.49 -8.92 14.29
C LYS A 436 44.11 -7.94 13.15
N VAL A 437 42.83 -7.60 13.02
CA VAL A 437 42.31 -6.59 12.12
C VAL A 437 42.21 -5.26 12.88
N PRO A 438 42.70 -4.14 12.36
CA PRO A 438 42.54 -2.84 13.02
C PRO A 438 41.07 -2.49 13.17
N VAL A 439 40.69 -2.07 14.37
CA VAL A 439 39.35 -1.52 14.62
C VAL A 439 39.24 -0.18 13.88
N VAL A 440 38.17 0.00 13.14
CA VAL A 440 37.86 1.25 12.42
C VAL A 440 37.10 2.17 13.40
N GLY A 441 37.48 3.45 13.45
CA GLY A 441 36.71 4.45 14.17
C GLY A 441 35.32 4.65 13.58
N ARG A 442 34.32 4.91 14.44
CA ARG A 442 32.93 5.04 14.01
C ARG A 442 32.35 6.44 14.24
N VAL A 443 31.44 6.83 13.38
CA VAL A 443 30.55 7.98 13.54
C VAL A 443 29.13 7.47 13.54
N LEU A 444 28.42 7.71 14.65
CA LEU A 444 27.03 7.33 14.79
C LEU A 444 26.12 8.52 14.44
N MET A 445 25.27 8.34 13.48
CA MET A 445 24.30 9.35 13.04
C MET A 445 23.04 9.27 13.87
N LYS A 446 22.53 10.41 14.30
CA LYS A 446 21.30 10.46 15.09
C LYS A 446 20.15 9.82 14.31
N THR A 447 19.37 8.99 14.99
CA THR A 447 18.12 8.47 14.42
C THR A 447 17.20 9.65 14.16
N ALA A 448 16.83 9.89 12.91
CA ALA A 448 15.74 10.82 12.63
C ALA A 448 14.46 10.20 13.22
N GLY A 449 13.66 10.99 13.95
CA GLY A 449 12.47 10.50 14.69
C GLY A 449 11.62 9.54 13.87
N GLN A 450 10.98 8.59 14.54
CA GLN A 450 10.13 7.57 13.92
C GLN A 450 9.12 8.23 12.96
N GLY A 451 9.23 7.97 11.66
CA GLY A 451 8.21 8.35 10.68
C GLY A 451 8.68 8.92 9.35
N ASN A 452 9.97 9.11 9.09
CA ASN A 452 10.37 9.69 7.81
C ASN A 452 11.59 9.00 7.15
N LYS A 453 11.40 7.74 6.72
CA LYS A 453 12.40 7.00 5.92
C LYS A 453 12.80 7.79 4.66
N VAL A 454 11.86 8.45 4.00
CA VAL A 454 12.11 9.27 2.80
C VAL A 454 13.03 10.46 3.10
N ALA A 455 12.85 11.13 4.24
CA ALA A 455 13.75 12.21 4.64
C ALA A 455 15.15 11.71 4.97
N LYS A 456 15.31 10.52 5.55
CA LYS A 456 16.62 9.88 5.75
C LYS A 456 17.34 9.64 4.43
N ALA A 457 16.62 9.17 3.40
CA ALA A 457 17.16 8.85 2.09
C ALA A 457 17.44 10.08 1.21
N SER A 458 17.00 11.29 1.60
CA SER A 458 17.08 12.49 0.77
C SER A 458 18.50 12.83 0.27
N GLY A 459 19.51 12.68 1.13
CA GLY A 459 20.91 12.92 0.78
C GLY A 459 21.44 11.93 -0.25
N PHE A 460 21.12 10.64 -0.08
CA PHE A 460 21.50 9.60 -1.04
C PHE A 460 20.74 9.75 -2.35
N ARG A 461 19.45 10.02 -2.28
CA ARG A 461 18.61 10.33 -3.44
C ARG A 461 19.22 11.46 -4.29
N LYS A 462 19.60 12.55 -3.65
CA LYS A 462 20.22 13.68 -4.36
C LYS A 462 21.51 13.28 -5.09
N LEU A 463 22.36 12.47 -4.46
CA LEU A 463 23.57 11.95 -5.12
C LEU A 463 23.22 11.08 -6.35
N VAL A 464 22.18 10.26 -6.26
CA VAL A 464 21.72 9.42 -7.37
C VAL A 464 21.14 10.27 -8.49
N GLU A 465 20.22 11.19 -8.19
CA GLU A 465 19.61 12.11 -9.17
C GLU A 465 20.67 12.96 -9.93
N GLU A 466 21.76 13.33 -9.25
CA GLU A 466 22.88 14.05 -9.85
C GLU A 466 23.85 13.13 -10.62
N GLY A 467 23.58 11.82 -10.72
CA GLY A 467 24.46 10.84 -11.38
C GLY A 467 25.80 10.65 -10.69
N ARG A 468 25.86 10.86 -9.37
CA ARG A 468 27.09 10.83 -8.55
C ARG A 468 27.30 9.53 -7.81
N VAL A 469 26.38 8.56 -7.91
CA VAL A 469 26.51 7.21 -7.34
C VAL A 469 26.89 6.24 -8.45
N TRP A 470 28.03 5.57 -8.25
CA TRP A 470 28.63 4.65 -9.20
C TRP A 470 28.70 3.25 -8.63
N LEU A 471 28.27 2.25 -9.41
CA LEU A 471 28.15 0.84 -9.05
C LEU A 471 29.01 -0.03 -9.97
N PRO A 472 29.61 -1.13 -9.48
CA PRO A 472 30.39 -2.03 -10.31
C PRO A 472 29.47 -2.86 -11.24
N VAL A 473 29.88 -2.98 -12.50
CA VAL A 473 29.19 -3.84 -13.48
C VAL A 473 29.37 -5.31 -13.11
N GLY A 474 28.28 -6.09 -13.17
CA GLY A 474 28.32 -7.55 -13.04
C GLY A 474 28.27 -8.06 -11.60
N GLU A 475 28.05 -7.22 -10.61
CA GLU A 475 27.90 -7.60 -9.21
C GLU A 475 26.40 -7.70 -8.82
N ASP A 476 25.94 -8.89 -8.40
CA ASP A 476 24.55 -9.16 -8.05
C ASP A 476 24.02 -8.24 -6.91
N TRP A 477 24.90 -7.91 -5.95
CA TRP A 477 24.53 -7.02 -4.87
C TRP A 477 24.24 -5.59 -5.35
N ALA A 478 24.94 -5.12 -6.39
CA ALA A 478 24.72 -3.80 -6.96
C ALA A 478 23.35 -3.72 -7.67
N GLU A 479 23.00 -4.76 -8.42
CA GLU A 479 21.68 -4.90 -9.02
C GLU A 479 20.55 -4.98 -7.96
N ASN A 480 20.81 -5.69 -6.86
CA ASN A 480 19.87 -5.79 -5.75
C ASN A 480 19.65 -4.43 -5.06
N LEU A 481 20.72 -3.67 -4.79
CA LEU A 481 20.63 -2.32 -4.25
C LEU A 481 19.79 -1.40 -5.14
N VAL A 482 20.04 -1.40 -6.44
CA VAL A 482 19.25 -0.60 -7.40
C VAL A 482 17.79 -1.03 -7.39
N SER A 483 17.52 -2.34 -7.31
CA SER A 483 16.16 -2.88 -7.24
C SER A 483 15.44 -2.42 -5.98
N GLN A 484 16.09 -2.48 -4.80
CA GLN A 484 15.52 -1.98 -3.55
C GLN A 484 15.29 -0.46 -3.61
N CYS A 485 16.25 0.31 -4.14
CA CYS A 485 16.07 1.75 -4.33
C CYS A 485 14.88 2.08 -5.24
N CYS A 486 14.74 1.38 -6.36
CA CYS A 486 13.62 1.60 -7.28
C CYS A 486 12.25 1.20 -6.67
N ALA A 487 12.23 0.28 -5.72
CA ALA A 487 11.03 -0.13 -5.01
C ALA A 487 10.74 0.73 -3.75
N PHE A 488 11.71 1.54 -3.31
CA PHE A 488 11.59 2.35 -2.09
C PHE A 488 10.63 3.54 -2.26
N PRO A 489 9.77 3.88 -1.27
CA PRO A 489 9.67 3.31 0.08
C PRO A 489 8.68 2.14 0.22
N GLY A 490 8.05 1.69 -0.84
CA GLY A 490 7.00 0.67 -0.81
C GLY A 490 7.48 -0.78 -0.94
N GLY A 491 8.78 -1.00 -1.15
CA GLY A 491 9.36 -2.33 -1.26
C GLY A 491 9.25 -3.16 0.02
N ALA A 492 9.27 -4.50 -0.11
CA ALA A 492 9.25 -5.42 1.03
C ALA A 492 10.50 -5.26 1.94
N HIS A 493 11.62 -4.85 1.35
CA HIS A 493 12.90 -4.60 2.02
C HIS A 493 13.51 -3.32 1.51
N ASP A 494 14.06 -2.53 2.40
CA ASP A 494 14.73 -1.25 2.14
C ASP A 494 16.09 -1.12 2.86
N ASP A 495 16.60 -2.23 3.42
CA ASP A 495 17.83 -2.28 4.21
C ASP A 495 19.04 -1.71 3.43
N ALA A 496 19.16 -1.99 2.12
CA ALA A 496 20.21 -1.43 1.29
C ALA A 496 20.05 0.09 1.08
N VAL A 497 18.82 0.61 1.07
CA VAL A 497 18.54 2.05 1.00
C VAL A 497 18.95 2.74 2.29
N ASP A 498 18.78 2.10 3.45
CA ASP A 498 19.22 2.62 4.75
C ASP A 498 20.75 2.76 4.79
N VAL A 499 21.50 1.78 4.28
CA VAL A 499 22.97 1.90 4.12
C VAL A 499 23.34 3.02 3.15
N GLY A 500 22.68 3.12 1.99
CA GLY A 500 22.85 4.22 1.05
C GLY A 500 22.59 5.58 1.71
N SER A 501 21.54 5.66 2.55
CA SER A 501 21.16 6.86 3.29
C SER A 501 22.24 7.29 4.29
N LEU A 502 22.92 6.35 4.93
CA LEU A 502 24.07 6.66 5.79
C LEU A 502 25.21 7.32 5.00
N PHE A 503 25.53 6.82 3.80
CA PHE A 503 26.50 7.51 2.92
C PHE A 503 26.01 8.88 2.49
N GLY A 504 24.74 9.03 2.12
CA GLY A 504 24.17 10.32 1.73
C GLY A 504 24.19 11.36 2.84
N ARG A 505 24.01 10.94 4.09
CA ARG A 505 24.09 11.79 5.30
C ARG A 505 25.52 12.11 5.70
N ALA A 506 26.49 11.28 5.31
CA ALA A 506 27.91 11.42 5.63
C ALA A 506 28.72 12.20 4.56
N VAL A 507 28.06 12.85 3.62
CA VAL A 507 28.76 13.57 2.53
C VAL A 507 29.74 14.61 3.02
N ASP A 508 29.37 15.39 4.04
CA ASP A 508 30.23 16.42 4.61
C ASP A 508 31.47 15.80 5.31
N GLU A 509 31.25 14.72 6.09
CA GLU A 509 32.34 13.99 6.75
C GLU A 509 33.30 13.35 5.73
N MET A 510 32.76 12.76 4.65
CA MET A 510 33.56 12.16 3.60
C MET A 510 34.35 13.21 2.81
N SER A 511 33.74 14.34 2.48
CA SER A 511 34.37 15.46 1.78
C SER A 511 35.51 16.06 2.60
N ASN A 512 35.31 16.26 3.88
CA ASN A 512 36.34 16.73 4.82
C ASN A 512 37.41 15.67 5.12
N GLY A 513 37.26 14.45 4.60
CA GLY A 513 38.20 13.35 4.79
C GLY A 513 38.23 12.87 6.24
N ALA A 514 37.09 12.90 6.93
CA ALA A 514 36.97 12.55 8.34
C ALA A 514 37.63 11.20 8.67
N ARG A 515 38.41 11.19 9.76
CA ARG A 515 38.92 9.98 10.39
C ARG A 515 38.43 9.97 11.82
N ALA A 516 37.47 9.13 12.11
CA ALA A 516 37.04 8.94 13.49
C ALA A 516 38.20 8.28 14.31
N THR A 517 38.50 8.84 15.46
CA THR A 517 39.48 8.25 16.38
C THR A 517 38.84 7.10 17.15
N VAL A 518 39.52 5.97 17.16
CA VAL A 518 39.12 4.84 18.01
C VAL A 518 39.48 5.21 19.45
N SER A 519 38.50 5.31 20.35
CA SER A 519 38.76 5.61 21.75
C SER A 519 39.59 4.48 22.40
N GLU A 520 40.52 4.83 23.24
CA GLU A 520 41.31 3.80 23.95
C GLU A 520 40.42 2.89 24.81
N ARG A 521 39.30 3.40 25.32
CA ARG A 521 38.31 2.63 26.06
C ARG A 521 37.58 1.58 25.19
N GLU A 522 37.30 1.87 23.94
CA GLU A 522 36.72 0.88 23.00
C GLU A 522 37.71 -0.24 22.66
N LYS A 523 39.02 0.02 22.78
CA LYS A 523 40.05 -0.97 22.56
C LYS A 523 40.19 -1.97 23.74
N THR A 524 39.76 -1.59 24.95
CA THR A 524 40.07 -2.31 26.18
C THR A 524 38.89 -2.95 26.90
N LEU A 525 37.65 -2.46 26.69
CA LEU A 525 36.47 -3.01 27.37
C LEU A 525 36.03 -4.34 26.76
N THR A 526 36.10 -5.40 27.52
CA THR A 526 35.54 -6.70 27.18
C THR A 526 34.08 -6.75 27.66
N PRO A 527 33.10 -7.12 26.83
CA PRO A 527 31.70 -7.32 27.26
C PRO A 527 31.66 -8.30 28.44
N PHE A 528 30.72 -8.07 29.37
CA PHE A 528 30.51 -8.87 30.58
C PHE A 528 31.66 -8.82 31.62
N THR A 529 32.61 -7.87 31.54
CA THR A 529 33.51 -7.54 32.64
C THR A 529 32.81 -6.62 33.65
N TYR A 530 33.32 -6.60 34.89
CA TYR A 530 32.80 -5.74 35.95
C TYR A 530 32.79 -4.25 35.53
N GLU A 531 33.85 -3.78 34.89
CA GLU A 531 33.98 -2.41 34.37
C GLU A 531 32.97 -2.09 33.24
N TRP A 532 32.69 -3.07 32.40
CA TRP A 532 31.63 -2.95 31.37
C TRP A 532 30.27 -2.83 32.02
N HIS A 533 29.98 -3.64 33.06
CA HIS A 533 28.70 -3.62 33.76
C HIS A 533 28.49 -2.30 34.54
N GLU A 534 29.50 -1.81 35.23
CA GLU A 534 29.44 -0.50 35.89
C GLU A 534 29.18 0.64 34.92
N ARG A 535 29.79 0.59 33.72
CA ARG A 535 29.58 1.62 32.69
C ARG A 535 28.17 1.58 32.10
N MET A 536 27.62 0.40 31.88
CA MET A 536 26.23 0.24 31.42
C MET A 536 25.25 0.78 32.46
N LEU A 537 25.44 0.48 33.73
CA LEU A 537 24.63 1.01 34.83
C LEU A 537 24.75 2.53 34.97
N ALA A 538 25.93 3.09 34.78
CA ALA A 538 26.14 4.54 34.81
C ALA A 538 25.46 5.25 33.63
N GLN A 539 25.48 4.64 32.46
CA GLN A 539 24.80 5.14 31.25
C GLN A 539 23.30 5.10 31.42
N GLU A 540 22.73 3.99 31.89
CA GLU A 540 21.31 3.85 32.18
C GLU A 540 20.81 4.86 33.21
N LYS A 541 21.66 5.15 34.24
CA LYS A 541 21.38 6.15 35.26
C LYS A 541 21.43 7.57 34.73
N ALA A 542 22.31 7.86 33.77
CA ALA A 542 22.42 9.15 33.10
C ALA A 542 21.22 9.39 32.18
N GLU A 543 20.79 8.37 31.44
CA GLU A 543 19.60 8.43 30.56
C GLU A 543 18.30 8.63 31.35
N ARG A 544 18.13 7.94 32.49
CA ARG A 544 17.01 8.17 33.42
C ARG A 544 17.01 9.57 34.02
N SER A 545 18.18 10.13 34.29
CA SER A 545 18.31 11.50 34.82
C SER A 545 18.06 12.56 33.74
N ALA A 546 18.39 12.29 32.49
CA ALA A 546 18.06 13.15 31.35
C ALA A 546 16.56 13.17 31.06
N LEU A 547 15.94 11.98 31.06
CA LEU A 547 14.48 11.85 30.92
C LEU A 547 13.72 12.55 32.07
N ALA A 548 14.19 12.45 33.30
CA ALA A 548 13.55 13.13 34.43
C ALA A 548 13.60 14.67 34.33
N ARG A 549 14.62 15.24 33.67
CA ARG A 549 14.73 16.69 33.44
C ARG A 549 13.90 17.21 32.25
N GLU A 550 13.45 16.33 31.40
CA GLU A 550 12.51 16.69 30.29
C GLU A 550 11.03 16.71 30.77
N PHE A 551 10.76 16.20 31.98
CA PHE A 551 9.41 16.17 32.57
C PHE A 551 9.27 17.13 33.79
N GLU A 552 10.31 17.90 34.16
CA GLU A 552 10.24 19.08 35.04
C GLU A 552 10.19 20.38 34.17
#